data_df4eacac55bdd2bac7398c69874df083
#
_entry.id   df4eacac55bdd2bac7398c69874df083
#
_cell.length_a   1.000
_cell.length_b   1.000
_cell.length_c   1.000
_cell.angle_alpha   90.00
_cell.angle_beta   90.00
_cell.angle_gamma   90.00
#
_symmetry.space_group_name_H-M   'P 1'
#
loop_
_entity.id
_entity.type
_entity.pdbx_description
1 polymer ?
#
loop_
_entity_poly.entity_id
_entity_poly.type
_entity_poly.pdbx_seq_one_letter_code
_entity_poly.pdbx_strand_id
1 'polypeptide(L)'
;ALLHQTYLMLAEYFVKAAKDVDGVPEDKRAQLRFATQALVEAMSPDNFLATNPVVLKRTIETGGQNPVQGGGHPINDPHRGQPAATPADAFPPGRNLAPTPGKVVQETRLYQLLQSPPTTDKVQQVPLVIFPPWINRFYILDLTPKKSFIKWAVDQGISVFVVSWKSADASLSDVVWDDYIRAQIEAIDHVRARLDVPAVHTIGYCVAGTTLAAALAILARRGEADKVASATFFTAQVDFEKAGELLNFIDDKQMEMIGTLSPDGYLDGRYLAATFNSLRGKDLIWNYVVNNYLLGEDYPAFDLLHWNGDVTNLPSRWHLDYLRDLYRDNRLVQPDSLSADGTPIDLTQVHTPSYVQAGKEDHIAPAESVWRIT
;
A
#
# COMPACT_ATOMS: atom_id res chain seq x y z
N ALA A 1 26.92 7.94 27.02
CA ALA A 1 26.04 9.07 27.43
C ALA A 1 26.37 10.35 26.66
N LEU A 2 27.63 10.87 26.72
CA LEU A 2 27.99 12.15 26.07
C LEU A 2 27.77 12.12 24.55
N LEU A 3 28.28 11.11 23.84
CA LEU A 3 28.09 10.97 22.37
C LEU A 3 26.62 11.00 21.97
N HIS A 4 25.78 10.28 22.68
CA HIS A 4 24.36 10.21 22.40
C HIS A 4 23.66 11.55 22.66
N GLN A 5 23.99 12.23 23.76
CA GLN A 5 23.45 13.57 24.04
C GLN A 5 23.88 14.59 23.00
N THR A 6 25.16 14.58 22.60
CA THR A 6 25.66 15.46 21.53
C THR A 6 24.94 15.21 20.21
N TYR A 7 24.74 13.92 19.86
CA TYR A 7 23.97 13.57 18.68
C TYR A 7 22.52 14.11 18.75
N LEU A 8 21.80 13.91 19.86
CA LEU A 8 20.43 14.40 19.99
C LEU A 8 20.33 15.93 19.84
N MET A 9 21.27 16.67 20.42
CA MET A 9 21.31 18.13 20.27
C MET A 9 21.58 18.55 18.82
N LEU A 10 22.51 17.89 18.12
CA LEU A 10 22.80 18.16 16.71
C LEU A 10 21.61 17.76 15.81
N ALA A 11 20.99 16.62 16.08
CA ALA A 11 19.82 16.16 15.38
C ALA A 11 18.67 17.17 15.47
N GLU A 12 18.34 17.63 16.66
CA GLU A 12 17.34 18.65 16.91
C GLU A 12 17.67 19.97 16.20
N TYR A 13 18.93 20.39 16.26
CA TYR A 13 19.40 21.59 15.57
C TYR A 13 19.21 21.49 14.04
N PHE A 14 19.65 20.40 13.40
CA PHE A 14 19.52 20.23 11.96
C PHE A 14 18.06 20.13 11.50
N VAL A 15 17.22 19.39 12.22
CA VAL A 15 15.79 19.28 11.91
C VAL A 15 15.10 20.63 12.04
N LYS A 16 15.43 21.41 13.09
CA LYS A 16 14.91 22.76 13.26
C LYS A 16 15.41 23.70 12.18
N ALA A 17 16.71 23.68 11.85
CA ALA A 17 17.26 24.49 10.77
C ALA A 17 16.60 24.21 9.40
N ALA A 18 16.34 22.92 9.10
CA ALA A 18 15.62 22.54 7.87
C ALA A 18 14.16 23.02 7.85
N LYS A 19 13.54 23.13 9.03
CA LYS A 19 12.17 23.64 9.17
C LYS A 19 12.10 25.16 8.98
N ASP A 20 13.09 25.87 9.54
CA ASP A 20 13.09 27.33 9.66
C ASP A 20 13.89 28.02 8.52
N VAL A 21 14.32 27.28 7.48
CA VAL A 21 15.10 27.85 6.37
C VAL A 21 14.27 28.85 5.57
N ASP A 22 14.83 30.05 5.38
CA ASP A 22 14.19 31.11 4.61
C ASP A 22 14.48 31.01 3.10
N GLY A 23 13.59 31.55 2.28
CA GLY A 23 13.77 31.65 0.82
C GLY A 23 13.57 30.35 0.05
N VAL A 24 13.13 29.26 0.71
CA VAL A 24 12.82 27.97 0.07
C VAL A 24 11.30 27.83 -0.04
N PRO A 25 10.76 27.48 -1.24
CA PRO A 25 9.34 27.17 -1.41
C PRO A 25 8.87 26.07 -0.43
N GLU A 26 7.58 26.10 -0.05
CA GLU A 26 7.06 25.22 1.00
C GLU A 26 7.19 23.72 0.66
N ASP A 27 6.93 23.34 -0.60
CA ASP A 27 7.12 21.97 -1.10
C ASP A 27 8.58 21.50 -0.96
N LYS A 28 9.54 22.35 -1.32
CA LYS A 28 10.97 22.06 -1.20
C LYS A 28 11.45 22.08 0.24
N ARG A 29 10.82 22.87 1.10
CA ARG A 29 11.08 22.87 2.54
C ARG A 29 10.58 21.55 3.18
N ALA A 30 9.42 21.06 2.78
CA ALA A 30 8.92 19.76 3.22
C ALA A 30 9.86 18.62 2.81
N GLN A 31 10.34 18.60 1.56
CA GLN A 31 11.33 17.64 1.08
C GLN A 31 12.66 17.74 1.87
N LEU A 32 13.17 18.95 2.11
CA LEU A 32 14.39 19.16 2.87
C LEU A 32 14.25 18.65 4.30
N ARG A 33 13.14 18.96 4.96
CA ARG A 33 12.84 18.49 6.31
C ARG A 33 12.80 16.96 6.37
N PHE A 34 12.11 16.33 5.43
CA PHE A 34 12.04 14.87 5.34
C PHE A 34 13.44 14.26 5.13
N ALA A 35 14.21 14.76 4.17
CA ALA A 35 15.57 14.29 3.91
C ALA A 35 16.51 14.47 5.12
N THR A 36 16.38 15.61 5.82
CA THR A 36 17.16 15.89 7.03
C THR A 36 16.78 14.91 8.16
N GLN A 37 15.50 14.64 8.36
CA GLN A 37 15.04 13.68 9.34
C GLN A 37 15.58 12.27 9.04
N ALA A 38 15.48 11.83 7.79
CA ALA A 38 16.01 10.53 7.36
C ALA A 38 17.52 10.42 7.54
N LEU A 39 18.26 11.48 7.21
CA LEU A 39 19.72 11.53 7.45
C LEU A 39 20.08 11.45 8.93
N VAL A 40 19.39 12.23 9.74
CA VAL A 40 19.58 12.23 11.21
C VAL A 40 19.31 10.85 11.77
N GLU A 41 18.23 10.19 11.38
CA GLU A 41 17.92 8.82 11.82
C GLU A 41 19.03 7.85 11.40
N ALA A 42 19.52 7.93 10.17
CA ALA A 42 20.60 7.09 9.67
C ALA A 42 21.91 7.25 10.46
N MET A 43 22.20 8.48 10.86
CA MET A 43 23.43 8.82 11.61
C MET A 43 23.32 8.57 13.11
N SER A 44 22.21 7.99 13.60
CA SER A 44 22.06 7.69 15.02
C SER A 44 23.20 6.79 15.53
N PRO A 45 23.85 7.12 16.64
CA PRO A 45 24.85 6.24 17.26
C PRO A 45 24.34 4.85 17.59
N ASP A 46 23.02 4.70 17.75
CA ASP A 46 22.39 3.40 18.03
C ASP A 46 22.43 2.44 16.83
N ASN A 47 22.63 2.96 15.62
CA ASN A 47 22.68 2.15 14.40
C ASN A 47 24.04 1.51 14.13
N PHE A 48 25.04 1.74 14.97
CA PHE A 48 26.41 1.28 14.74
C PHE A 48 26.93 0.41 15.86
N LEU A 49 27.61 -0.66 15.50
CA LEU A 49 28.18 -1.64 16.43
C LEU A 49 29.06 -1.00 17.49
N ALA A 50 29.92 -0.05 17.08
CA ALA A 50 30.91 0.56 17.97
C ALA A 50 30.34 1.63 18.92
N THR A 51 29.12 2.14 18.66
CA THR A 51 28.56 3.26 19.42
C THR A 51 27.27 2.93 20.15
N ASN A 52 26.62 1.81 19.81
CA ASN A 52 25.46 1.31 20.54
C ASN A 52 25.88 0.53 21.78
N PRO A 53 25.60 1.03 23.01
CA PRO A 53 26.07 0.37 24.25
C PRO A 53 25.43 -1.01 24.45
N VAL A 54 24.21 -1.24 23.97
CA VAL A 54 23.52 -2.54 24.08
C VAL A 54 24.21 -3.56 23.19
N VAL A 55 24.49 -3.17 21.94
CA VAL A 55 25.18 -4.01 20.95
C VAL A 55 26.62 -4.33 21.45
N LEU A 56 27.34 -3.32 21.92
CA LEU A 56 28.70 -3.52 22.49
C LEU A 56 28.69 -4.50 23.65
N LYS A 57 27.75 -4.33 24.59
CA LYS A 57 27.62 -5.25 25.73
C LYS A 57 27.35 -6.67 25.24
N ARG A 58 26.39 -6.85 24.33
CA ARG A 58 26.06 -8.15 23.75
C ARG A 58 27.24 -8.76 23.01
N THR A 59 28.01 -7.97 22.26
CA THR A 59 29.19 -8.42 21.53
C THR A 59 30.27 -8.95 22.47
N ILE A 60 30.50 -8.29 23.62
CA ILE A 60 31.43 -8.76 24.64
C ILE A 60 30.92 -10.07 25.27
N GLU A 61 29.65 -10.13 25.66
CA GLU A 61 29.04 -11.31 26.30
C GLU A 61 29.05 -12.55 25.39
N THR A 62 28.88 -12.37 24.09
CA THR A 62 28.86 -13.46 23.10
C THR A 62 30.19 -13.76 22.44
N GLY A 63 31.27 -13.03 22.81
CA GLY A 63 32.58 -13.15 22.15
C GLY A 63 32.50 -12.78 20.64
N GLY A 64 31.62 -11.86 20.25
CA GLY A 64 31.48 -11.41 18.88
C GLY A 64 30.58 -12.28 17.98
N GLN A 65 29.86 -13.24 18.57
CA GLN A 65 28.94 -14.11 17.75
C GLN A 65 27.72 -13.41 17.24
N ASN A 66 27.16 -12.43 17.95
CA ASN A 66 25.97 -11.70 17.54
C ASN A 66 26.11 -11.00 16.16
N PRO A 67 27.17 -10.21 15.85
CA PRO A 67 27.29 -9.61 14.52
C PRO A 67 27.64 -10.64 13.44
N VAL A 68 28.27 -11.77 13.77
CA VAL A 68 28.48 -12.87 12.82
C VAL A 68 27.15 -13.53 12.45
N GLN A 69 26.33 -13.83 13.44
CA GLN A 69 24.99 -14.38 13.22
C GLN A 69 24.12 -13.40 12.44
N GLY A 70 24.08 -12.12 12.84
CA GLY A 70 23.35 -11.07 12.16
C GLY A 70 23.83 -10.82 10.73
N GLY A 71 25.16 -10.93 10.46
CA GLY A 71 25.73 -10.85 9.12
C GLY A 71 25.35 -12.02 8.21
N GLY A 72 24.88 -13.14 8.76
CA GLY A 72 24.33 -14.27 8.01
C GLY A 72 22.92 -14.01 7.46
N HIS A 73 22.14 -13.12 8.05
CA HIS A 73 20.76 -12.85 7.59
C HIS A 73 20.69 -12.33 6.14
N PRO A 74 21.44 -11.29 5.71
CA PRO A 74 21.43 -10.83 4.32
C PRO A 74 21.95 -11.86 3.33
N ILE A 75 22.92 -12.73 3.76
CA ILE A 75 23.50 -13.76 2.89
C ILE A 75 22.51 -14.89 2.65
N ASN A 76 21.69 -15.22 3.63
CA ASN A 76 20.70 -16.29 3.56
C ASN A 76 19.35 -15.82 2.96
N ASP A 77 19.20 -14.54 2.64
CA ASP A 77 17.99 -13.98 2.02
C ASP A 77 18.29 -13.40 0.61
N PRO A 78 18.81 -14.22 -0.34
CA PRO A 78 19.31 -13.76 -1.63
C PRO A 78 18.20 -13.27 -2.59
N HIS A 79 16.94 -13.56 -2.29
CA HIS A 79 15.86 -13.35 -3.25
C HIS A 79 15.13 -12.00 -3.12
N ARG A 80 15.43 -11.19 -2.09
CA ARG A 80 14.58 -10.03 -1.80
C ARG A 80 15.20 -8.68 -2.12
N GLY A 81 16.52 -8.54 -2.18
CA GLY A 81 17.17 -7.23 -2.40
C GLY A 81 16.75 -6.16 -1.37
N GLN A 82 16.12 -6.60 -0.28
CA GLN A 82 15.64 -5.81 0.86
C GLN A 82 15.87 -6.61 2.14
N PRO A 83 16.07 -5.95 3.29
CA PRO A 83 16.11 -6.63 4.58
C PRO A 83 14.84 -7.47 4.76
N ALA A 84 14.97 -8.76 5.04
CA ALA A 84 13.83 -9.57 5.43
C ALA A 84 13.28 -9.03 6.75
N ALA A 85 11.97 -8.93 6.86
CA ALA A 85 11.29 -8.55 8.10
C ALA A 85 10.63 -9.75 8.80
N THR A 86 10.59 -10.91 8.13
CA THR A 86 9.99 -12.14 8.64
C THR A 86 10.70 -13.38 8.08
N PRO A 87 10.70 -14.53 8.79
CA PRO A 87 11.23 -15.77 8.24
C PRO A 87 10.54 -16.17 6.93
N ALA A 88 11.30 -16.69 5.97
CA ALA A 88 10.80 -16.99 4.62
C ALA A 88 9.70 -18.05 4.58
N ASP A 89 9.71 -18.99 5.52
CA ASP A 89 8.80 -20.13 5.63
C ASP A 89 7.69 -19.97 6.69
N ALA A 90 7.66 -18.80 7.37
CA ALA A 90 6.70 -18.56 8.46
C ALA A 90 5.24 -18.50 7.99
N PHE A 91 5.00 -18.10 6.74
CA PHE A 91 3.67 -17.79 6.22
C PHE A 91 3.38 -18.48 4.87
N PRO A 92 3.21 -19.80 4.81
CA PRO A 92 2.79 -20.48 3.59
C PRO A 92 1.35 -20.11 3.23
N PRO A 93 1.11 -19.57 1.98
CA PRO A 93 -0.22 -19.22 1.52
C PRO A 93 -1.19 -20.43 1.55
N GLY A 94 -2.45 -20.17 1.91
CA GLY A 94 -3.50 -21.19 2.03
C GLY A 94 -3.46 -22.00 3.33
N ARG A 95 -2.48 -21.79 4.21
CA ARG A 95 -2.40 -22.41 5.53
C ARG A 95 -2.61 -21.41 6.65
N ASN A 96 -1.64 -20.56 6.88
CA ASN A 96 -1.68 -19.51 7.89
C ASN A 96 -1.61 -18.10 7.31
N LEU A 97 -1.65 -17.99 5.98
CA LEU A 97 -1.78 -16.75 5.23
C LEU A 97 -2.80 -16.95 4.12
N ALA A 98 -3.69 -15.99 3.90
CA ALA A 98 -4.83 -16.12 2.98
C ALA A 98 -5.62 -17.41 3.21
N PRO A 99 -6.07 -17.70 4.46
CA PRO A 99 -6.57 -19.02 4.82
C PRO A 99 -8.02 -19.27 4.38
N THR A 100 -8.76 -18.23 4.00
CA THR A 100 -10.17 -18.39 3.60
C THR A 100 -10.25 -19.14 2.27
N PRO A 101 -10.93 -20.29 2.21
CA PRO A 101 -11.06 -21.04 0.98
C PRO A 101 -11.73 -20.22 -0.12
N GLY A 102 -11.26 -20.37 -1.36
CA GLY A 102 -11.81 -19.67 -2.51
C GLY A 102 -11.52 -20.41 -3.81
N LYS A 103 -12.26 -20.06 -4.83
CA LYS A 103 -12.04 -20.53 -6.20
C LYS A 103 -12.00 -19.36 -7.15
N VAL A 104 -11.12 -19.43 -8.14
CA VAL A 104 -11.11 -18.50 -9.27
C VAL A 104 -12.37 -18.73 -10.10
N VAL A 105 -13.19 -17.71 -10.26
CA VAL A 105 -14.44 -17.76 -11.03
C VAL A 105 -14.38 -16.95 -12.31
N GLN A 106 -13.40 -16.06 -12.41
CA GLN A 106 -13.05 -15.32 -13.61
C GLN A 106 -11.55 -15.05 -13.62
N GLU A 107 -10.93 -15.14 -14.77
CA GLU A 107 -9.55 -14.76 -15.00
C GLU A 107 -9.47 -13.84 -16.20
N THR A 108 -8.75 -12.73 -16.06
CA THR A 108 -8.51 -11.74 -17.09
C THR A 108 -7.01 -11.50 -17.22
N ARG A 109 -6.60 -10.65 -18.16
CA ARG A 109 -5.22 -10.20 -18.27
C ARG A 109 -4.71 -9.50 -17.01
N LEU A 110 -5.60 -8.81 -16.27
CA LEU A 110 -5.24 -7.89 -15.18
C LEU A 110 -5.53 -8.45 -13.78
N TYR A 111 -6.48 -9.37 -13.65
CA TYR A 111 -6.87 -9.91 -12.35
C TYR A 111 -7.49 -11.31 -12.44
N GLN A 112 -7.52 -11.97 -11.29
CA GLN A 112 -8.37 -13.11 -11.00
C GLN A 112 -9.45 -12.71 -10.00
N LEU A 113 -10.69 -13.12 -10.23
CA LEU A 113 -11.81 -12.95 -9.29
C LEU A 113 -11.98 -14.22 -8.49
N LEU A 114 -11.83 -14.12 -7.18
CA LEU A 114 -11.94 -15.22 -6.23
C LEU A 114 -13.32 -15.21 -5.59
N GLN A 115 -14.01 -16.35 -5.55
CA GLN A 115 -15.26 -16.51 -4.81
C GLN A 115 -15.04 -17.46 -3.64
N SER A 116 -15.37 -17.02 -2.42
CA SER A 116 -15.38 -17.88 -1.24
C SER A 116 -16.67 -18.67 -1.16
N PRO A 117 -16.62 -20.00 -0.86
CA PRO A 117 -17.82 -20.80 -0.65
C PRO A 117 -18.55 -20.33 0.61
N PRO A 118 -19.89 -20.41 0.64
CA PRO A 118 -20.66 -20.04 1.83
C PRO A 118 -20.39 -21.02 2.98
N THR A 119 -20.39 -20.49 4.20
CA THR A 119 -20.30 -21.29 5.45
C THR A 119 -21.63 -21.39 6.17
N THR A 120 -22.68 -20.75 5.64
CA THR A 120 -24.04 -20.73 6.17
C THR A 120 -25.02 -21.40 5.19
N ASP A 121 -26.13 -21.92 5.70
CA ASP A 121 -27.18 -22.57 4.88
C ASP A 121 -27.87 -21.59 3.91
N LYS A 122 -27.89 -20.32 4.25
CA LYS A 122 -28.48 -19.23 3.46
C LYS A 122 -27.51 -18.05 3.41
N VAL A 123 -27.51 -17.35 2.30
CA VAL A 123 -26.70 -16.14 2.11
C VAL A 123 -27.59 -14.95 1.81
N GLN A 124 -27.05 -13.75 2.07
CA GLN A 124 -27.69 -12.49 1.67
C GLN A 124 -27.81 -12.42 0.15
N GLN A 125 -28.90 -11.83 -0.33
CA GLN A 125 -29.16 -11.71 -1.77
C GLN A 125 -28.13 -10.85 -2.49
N VAL A 126 -27.71 -9.75 -1.87
CA VAL A 126 -26.73 -8.81 -2.43
C VAL A 126 -25.32 -9.27 -2.04
N PRO A 127 -24.47 -9.67 -3.00
CA PRO A 127 -23.11 -10.12 -2.73
C PRO A 127 -22.17 -8.94 -2.48
N LEU A 128 -21.01 -9.23 -1.93
CA LEU A 128 -19.93 -8.29 -1.68
C LEU A 128 -18.78 -8.52 -2.65
N VAL A 129 -18.34 -7.47 -3.35
CA VAL A 129 -17.13 -7.46 -4.18
C VAL A 129 -16.08 -6.59 -3.52
N ILE A 130 -14.91 -7.17 -3.24
CA ILE A 130 -13.80 -6.50 -2.60
C ILE A 130 -12.71 -6.22 -3.63
N PHE A 131 -12.29 -4.96 -3.70
CA PHE A 131 -11.17 -4.48 -4.51
C PHE A 131 -10.02 -4.09 -3.59
N PRO A 132 -9.07 -5.01 -3.31
CA PRO A 132 -7.87 -4.69 -2.55
C PRO A 132 -6.93 -3.80 -3.36
N PRO A 133 -5.95 -3.12 -2.73
CA PRO A 133 -4.92 -2.40 -3.46
C PRO A 133 -4.07 -3.37 -4.30
N TRP A 134 -3.53 -2.89 -5.44
CA TRP A 134 -2.59 -3.67 -6.27
C TRP A 134 -1.14 -3.28 -6.06
N ILE A 135 -0.86 -2.39 -5.11
CA ILE A 135 0.51 -2.07 -4.68
C ILE A 135 1.10 -3.21 -3.83
N ASN A 136 0.22 -3.92 -3.11
CA ASN A 136 0.54 -5.15 -2.38
C ASN A 136 -0.45 -6.26 -2.74
N ARG A 137 -0.28 -7.44 -2.13
CA ARG A 137 -1.14 -8.59 -2.38
C ARG A 137 -2.54 -8.42 -1.76
N PHE A 138 -3.52 -9.08 -2.37
CA PHE A 138 -4.96 -8.98 -2.03
C PHE A 138 -5.29 -9.39 -0.59
N TYR A 139 -4.47 -10.22 0.04
CA TYR A 139 -4.80 -10.90 1.30
C TYR A 139 -4.59 -10.06 2.56
N ILE A 140 -4.42 -8.73 2.46
CA ILE A 140 -4.43 -7.83 3.63
C ILE A 140 -5.69 -8.03 4.49
N LEU A 141 -6.83 -8.33 3.87
CA LEU A 141 -8.09 -8.59 4.55
C LEU A 141 -8.30 -10.07 4.91
N ASP A 142 -7.27 -10.92 4.72
CA ASP A 142 -7.28 -12.36 4.99
C ASP A 142 -5.91 -12.86 5.47
N LEU A 143 -5.32 -12.16 6.45
CA LEU A 143 -3.95 -12.44 6.91
C LEU A 143 -3.85 -13.80 7.60
N THR A 144 -4.66 -14.04 8.63
CA THR A 144 -4.68 -15.29 9.38
C THR A 144 -6.12 -15.66 9.74
N PRO A 145 -6.41 -16.90 10.18
CA PRO A 145 -7.78 -17.29 10.57
C PRO A 145 -8.43 -16.39 11.62
N LYS A 146 -7.62 -15.75 12.48
CA LYS A 146 -8.08 -14.80 13.50
C LYS A 146 -8.13 -13.35 13.03
N LYS A 147 -7.44 -13.03 11.92
CA LYS A 147 -7.32 -11.70 11.34
C LYS A 147 -7.78 -11.74 9.88
N SER A 148 -9.02 -12.23 9.67
CA SER A 148 -9.62 -12.32 8.35
C SER A 148 -10.99 -11.65 8.34
N PHE A 149 -11.06 -10.50 7.68
CA PHE A 149 -12.31 -9.84 7.37
C PHE A 149 -13.13 -10.65 6.36
N ILE A 150 -12.47 -11.28 5.38
CA ILE A 150 -13.11 -12.09 4.35
C ILE A 150 -13.84 -13.27 5.01
N LYS A 151 -13.15 -14.02 5.87
CA LYS A 151 -13.77 -15.13 6.62
C LYS A 151 -14.94 -14.64 7.47
N TRP A 152 -14.75 -13.54 8.20
CA TRP A 152 -15.83 -12.98 9.01
C TRP A 152 -17.06 -12.65 8.16
N ALA A 153 -16.91 -12.01 7.01
CA ALA A 153 -18.01 -11.66 6.12
C ALA A 153 -18.74 -12.91 5.59
N VAL A 154 -17.98 -13.93 5.17
CA VAL A 154 -18.54 -15.21 4.74
C VAL A 154 -19.34 -15.90 5.87
N ASP A 155 -18.82 -15.90 7.09
CA ASP A 155 -19.47 -16.46 8.27
C ASP A 155 -20.73 -15.68 8.68
N GLN A 156 -20.90 -14.43 8.23
CA GLN A 156 -22.16 -13.65 8.38
C GLN A 156 -23.18 -13.95 7.26
N GLY A 157 -22.92 -14.92 6.40
CA GLY A 157 -23.82 -15.25 5.29
C GLY A 157 -23.73 -14.30 4.11
N ILE A 158 -22.61 -13.61 3.93
CA ILE A 158 -22.38 -12.75 2.77
C ILE A 158 -21.63 -13.55 1.70
N SER A 159 -22.13 -13.54 0.46
CA SER A 159 -21.38 -14.05 -0.69
C SER A 159 -20.25 -13.11 -1.02
N VAL A 160 -18.99 -13.53 -0.82
CA VAL A 160 -17.81 -12.68 -0.94
C VAL A 160 -17.04 -13.02 -2.21
N PHE A 161 -16.73 -11.97 -2.98
CA PHE A 161 -15.84 -12.01 -4.12
C PHE A 161 -14.66 -11.07 -3.89
N VAL A 162 -13.45 -11.50 -4.21
CA VAL A 162 -12.23 -10.72 -4.01
C VAL A 162 -11.44 -10.67 -5.31
N VAL A 163 -11.03 -9.47 -5.71
CA VAL A 163 -10.15 -9.29 -6.86
C VAL A 163 -8.70 -9.50 -6.42
N SER A 164 -8.00 -10.42 -7.06
CA SER A 164 -6.56 -10.61 -6.94
C SER A 164 -5.89 -10.02 -8.18
N TRP A 165 -5.27 -8.86 -8.02
CA TRP A 165 -4.60 -8.17 -9.12
C TRP A 165 -3.30 -8.87 -9.51
N LYS A 166 -3.02 -8.93 -10.81
CA LYS A 166 -1.75 -9.44 -11.32
C LYS A 166 -0.61 -8.47 -10.99
N SER A 167 0.49 -8.98 -10.46
CA SER A 167 1.75 -8.24 -10.39
C SER A 167 2.25 -7.95 -11.81
N ALA A 168 2.60 -6.70 -12.11
CA ALA A 168 2.97 -6.33 -13.45
C ALA A 168 4.24 -7.03 -13.94
N ASP A 169 4.21 -7.38 -15.21
CA ASP A 169 5.34 -7.80 -16.03
C ASP A 169 5.27 -7.05 -17.36
N ALA A 170 6.17 -7.32 -18.29
CA ALA A 170 6.21 -6.67 -19.60
C ALA A 170 4.89 -6.79 -20.38
N SER A 171 4.07 -7.81 -20.10
CA SER A 171 2.76 -7.98 -20.74
C SER A 171 1.73 -6.92 -20.32
N LEU A 172 1.98 -6.19 -19.24
CA LEU A 172 1.13 -5.12 -18.73
C LEU A 172 1.71 -3.71 -18.95
N SER A 173 2.74 -3.57 -19.79
CA SER A 173 3.41 -2.29 -20.05
C SER A 173 2.52 -1.20 -20.66
N ASP A 174 1.42 -1.58 -21.31
CA ASP A 174 0.42 -0.69 -21.90
C ASP A 174 -0.74 -0.33 -20.96
N VAL A 175 -0.81 -0.95 -19.76
CA VAL A 175 -1.87 -0.73 -18.78
C VAL A 175 -1.84 0.70 -18.25
N VAL A 176 -3.00 1.33 -18.24
CA VAL A 176 -3.23 2.70 -17.80
C VAL A 176 -4.33 2.75 -16.73
N TRP A 177 -4.64 3.94 -16.27
CA TRP A 177 -5.68 4.23 -15.29
C TRP A 177 -7.05 3.66 -15.67
N ASP A 178 -7.44 3.81 -16.94
CA ASP A 178 -8.70 3.32 -17.48
C ASP A 178 -8.90 1.82 -17.30
N ASP A 179 -7.82 1.04 -17.43
CA ASP A 179 -7.89 -0.42 -17.40
C ASP A 179 -8.31 -0.93 -16.03
N TYR A 180 -7.83 -0.31 -14.94
CA TYR A 180 -8.22 -0.67 -13.58
C TYR A 180 -9.67 -0.29 -13.27
N ILE A 181 -10.11 0.88 -13.70
CA ILE A 181 -11.52 1.32 -13.55
C ILE A 181 -12.45 0.41 -14.33
N ARG A 182 -12.12 0.12 -15.58
CA ARG A 182 -12.89 -0.81 -16.42
C ARG A 182 -12.93 -2.21 -15.80
N ALA A 183 -11.82 -2.71 -15.29
CA ALA A 183 -11.73 -4.01 -14.62
C ALA A 183 -12.64 -4.09 -13.38
N GLN A 184 -12.77 -2.99 -12.61
CA GLN A 184 -13.71 -2.95 -11.49
C GLN A 184 -15.16 -3.02 -11.94
N ILE A 185 -15.54 -2.29 -12.99
CA ILE A 185 -16.90 -2.34 -13.57
C ILE A 185 -17.21 -3.73 -14.15
N GLU A 186 -16.24 -4.33 -14.86
CA GLU A 186 -16.36 -5.69 -15.42
C GLU A 186 -16.54 -6.74 -14.32
N ALA A 187 -15.80 -6.63 -13.20
CA ALA A 187 -15.95 -7.54 -12.07
C ALA A 187 -17.33 -7.41 -11.40
N ILE A 188 -17.84 -6.19 -11.24
CA ILE A 188 -19.19 -5.92 -10.74
C ILE A 188 -20.23 -6.59 -11.66
N ASP A 189 -20.15 -6.37 -12.96
CA ASP A 189 -21.09 -6.94 -13.93
C ASP A 189 -21.00 -8.47 -14.01
N HIS A 190 -19.78 -9.03 -13.91
CA HIS A 190 -19.59 -10.48 -13.84
C HIS A 190 -20.28 -11.10 -12.62
N VAL A 191 -20.12 -10.51 -11.44
CA VAL A 191 -20.75 -11.02 -10.20
C VAL A 191 -22.27 -10.92 -10.29
N ARG A 192 -22.80 -9.81 -10.81
CA ARG A 192 -24.24 -9.62 -11.01
C ARG A 192 -24.83 -10.69 -11.94
N ALA A 193 -24.19 -10.89 -13.09
CA ALA A 193 -24.61 -11.89 -14.06
C ALA A 193 -24.49 -13.33 -13.52
N ARG A 194 -23.40 -13.62 -12.80
CA ARG A 194 -23.13 -14.94 -12.23
C ARG A 194 -24.15 -15.38 -11.19
N LEU A 195 -24.62 -14.45 -10.36
CA LEU A 195 -25.58 -14.72 -9.29
C LEU A 195 -27.01 -14.34 -9.63
N ASP A 196 -27.25 -13.78 -10.83
CA ASP A 196 -28.55 -13.25 -11.28
C ASP A 196 -29.13 -12.26 -10.28
N VAL A 197 -28.32 -11.26 -9.91
CA VAL A 197 -28.69 -10.21 -8.94
C VAL A 197 -28.60 -8.82 -9.56
N PRO A 198 -29.48 -7.88 -9.16
CA PRO A 198 -29.50 -6.54 -9.74
C PRO A 198 -28.32 -5.67 -9.31
N ALA A 199 -27.76 -5.90 -8.12
CA ALA A 199 -26.73 -5.05 -7.53
C ALA A 199 -25.74 -5.85 -6.67
N VAL A 200 -24.60 -5.21 -6.37
CA VAL A 200 -23.59 -5.69 -5.43
C VAL A 200 -23.28 -4.64 -4.37
N HIS A 201 -22.77 -5.06 -3.22
CA HIS A 201 -22.00 -4.19 -2.33
C HIS A 201 -20.54 -4.18 -2.75
N THR A 202 -19.84 -3.07 -2.56
CA THR A 202 -18.43 -2.96 -2.93
C THR A 202 -17.58 -2.49 -1.75
N ILE A 203 -16.33 -2.96 -1.69
CA ILE A 203 -15.28 -2.39 -0.85
C ILE A 203 -14.11 -2.01 -1.75
N GLY A 204 -13.67 -0.76 -1.67
CA GLY A 204 -12.43 -0.28 -2.28
C GLY A 204 -11.41 0.07 -1.20
N TYR A 205 -10.24 -0.58 -1.23
CA TYR A 205 -9.20 -0.34 -0.26
C TYR A 205 -8.03 0.42 -0.89
N CYS A 206 -7.62 1.54 -0.27
CA CYS A 206 -6.50 2.38 -0.70
C CYS A 206 -6.69 2.81 -2.18
N VAL A 207 -5.69 2.64 -3.04
CA VAL A 207 -5.76 3.01 -4.46
C VAL A 207 -6.94 2.38 -5.21
N ALA A 208 -7.36 1.17 -4.85
CA ALA A 208 -8.54 0.55 -5.44
C ALA A 208 -9.84 1.22 -4.99
N GLY A 209 -9.86 1.88 -3.82
CA GLY A 209 -10.95 2.75 -3.42
C GLY A 209 -10.99 4.05 -4.23
N THR A 210 -9.84 4.63 -4.53
CA THR A 210 -9.74 5.81 -5.41
C THR A 210 -10.31 5.51 -6.80
N THR A 211 -9.95 4.37 -7.41
CA THR A 211 -10.52 3.96 -8.70
C THR A 211 -11.99 3.53 -8.60
N LEU A 212 -12.42 2.96 -7.46
CA LEU A 212 -13.83 2.65 -7.24
C LEU A 212 -14.68 3.93 -7.20
N ALA A 213 -14.21 5.00 -6.57
CA ALA A 213 -14.91 6.29 -6.60
C ALA A 213 -15.10 6.81 -8.03
N ALA A 214 -14.04 6.69 -8.86
CA ALA A 214 -14.12 7.03 -10.28
C ALA A 214 -15.08 6.10 -11.04
N ALA A 215 -15.06 4.78 -10.78
CA ALA A 215 -15.99 3.82 -11.38
C ALA A 215 -17.45 4.14 -11.04
N LEU A 216 -17.74 4.50 -9.78
CA LEU A 216 -19.08 4.92 -9.35
C LEU A 216 -19.54 6.20 -10.07
N ALA A 217 -18.66 7.18 -10.27
CA ALA A 217 -18.97 8.38 -11.03
C ALA A 217 -19.30 8.08 -12.51
N ILE A 218 -18.56 7.15 -13.11
CA ILE A 218 -18.83 6.67 -14.48
C ILE A 218 -20.18 5.96 -14.56
N LEU A 219 -20.46 5.05 -13.61
CA LEU A 219 -21.74 4.35 -13.56
C LEU A 219 -22.91 5.33 -13.36
N ALA A 220 -22.76 6.33 -12.49
CA ALA A 220 -23.76 7.38 -12.31
C ALA A 220 -24.04 8.14 -13.61
N ARG A 221 -22.98 8.55 -14.32
CA ARG A 221 -23.11 9.30 -15.58
C ARG A 221 -23.73 8.48 -16.71
N ARG A 222 -23.56 7.15 -16.69
CA ARG A 222 -24.18 6.21 -17.63
C ARG A 222 -25.62 5.82 -17.28
N GLY A 223 -26.14 6.27 -16.13
CA GLY A 223 -27.45 5.85 -15.62
C GLY A 223 -27.47 4.41 -15.09
N GLU A 224 -26.31 3.92 -14.65
CA GLU A 224 -26.07 2.55 -14.17
C GLU A 224 -25.70 2.50 -12.68
N ALA A 225 -25.97 3.55 -11.93
CA ALA A 225 -25.60 3.65 -10.49
C ALA A 225 -26.24 2.56 -9.62
N ASP A 226 -27.39 2.04 -10.03
CA ASP A 226 -28.14 0.97 -9.36
C ASP A 226 -27.42 -0.38 -9.37
N LYS A 227 -26.37 -0.56 -10.17
CA LYS A 227 -25.48 -1.73 -10.12
C LYS A 227 -24.76 -1.89 -8.78
N VAL A 228 -24.58 -0.80 -8.02
CA VAL A 228 -23.91 -0.79 -6.74
C VAL A 228 -24.83 -0.30 -5.64
N ALA A 229 -25.25 -1.20 -4.76
CA ALA A 229 -26.19 -0.92 -3.66
C ALA A 229 -25.55 -0.09 -2.56
N SER A 230 -24.25 -0.30 -2.29
CA SER A 230 -23.45 0.52 -1.38
C SER A 230 -21.95 0.36 -1.66
N ALA A 231 -21.18 1.36 -1.28
CA ALA A 231 -19.73 1.35 -1.38
C ALA A 231 -19.09 1.58 0.01
N THR A 232 -18.03 0.84 0.29
CA THR A 232 -17.19 1.04 1.47
C THR A 232 -15.79 1.41 1.02
N PHE A 233 -15.23 2.44 1.64
CA PHE A 233 -13.88 2.93 1.34
C PHE A 233 -13.00 2.76 2.56
N PHE A 234 -11.97 1.91 2.44
CA PHE A 234 -10.96 1.73 3.48
C PHE A 234 -9.72 2.53 3.12
N THR A 235 -9.39 3.56 3.91
CA THR A 235 -8.19 4.40 3.74
C THR A 235 -7.96 4.83 2.28
N ALA A 236 -9.05 5.17 1.58
CA ALA A 236 -9.02 5.64 0.21
C ALA A 236 -9.15 7.16 0.17
N GLN A 237 -8.41 7.80 -0.72
CA GLN A 237 -8.48 9.25 -0.91
C GLN A 237 -8.79 9.56 -2.37
N VAL A 238 -9.52 10.66 -2.58
CA VAL A 238 -9.84 11.19 -3.92
C VAL A 238 -9.30 12.60 -4.10
N ASP A 239 -9.08 13.32 -3.00
CA ASP A 239 -8.43 14.62 -2.94
C ASP A 239 -7.02 14.45 -2.38
N PHE A 240 -6.03 14.75 -3.21
CA PHE A 240 -4.62 14.54 -2.93
C PHE A 240 -3.89 15.82 -2.45
N GLU A 241 -4.60 16.92 -2.24
CA GLU A 241 -4.00 18.17 -1.75
C GLU A 241 -3.22 17.97 -0.43
N LYS A 242 -3.71 17.06 0.41
CA LYS A 242 -3.11 16.70 1.70
C LYS A 242 -2.77 15.21 1.79
N ALA A 243 -2.25 14.65 0.71
CA ALA A 243 -2.00 13.22 0.58
C ALA A 243 -0.77 12.70 1.37
N GLY A 244 -0.39 13.40 2.46
CA GLY A 244 0.61 12.93 3.39
C GLY A 244 2.05 13.00 2.87
N GLU A 245 2.92 12.18 3.47
CA GLU A 245 4.37 12.25 3.27
C GLU A 245 4.82 11.79 1.88
N LEU A 246 3.99 11.03 1.16
CA LEU A 246 4.30 10.62 -0.21
C LEU A 246 4.49 11.81 -1.17
N LEU A 247 3.85 12.95 -0.92
CA LEU A 247 4.06 14.17 -1.69
C LEU A 247 5.53 14.62 -1.74
N ASN A 248 6.34 14.26 -0.74
CA ASN A 248 7.76 14.56 -0.72
C ASN A 248 8.58 13.82 -1.80
N PHE A 249 8.01 12.76 -2.40
CA PHE A 249 8.63 11.93 -3.43
C PHE A 249 8.04 12.16 -4.83
N ILE A 250 7.27 13.24 -5.03
CA ILE A 250 6.56 13.47 -6.28
C ILE A 250 6.91 14.84 -6.85
N ASP A 251 7.94 14.87 -7.69
CA ASP A 251 8.28 15.98 -8.55
C ASP A 251 8.73 15.46 -9.93
N ASP A 252 8.94 16.37 -10.89
CA ASP A 252 9.26 15.99 -12.27
C ASP A 252 10.53 15.15 -12.37
N LYS A 253 11.56 15.44 -11.55
CA LYS A 253 12.82 14.68 -11.55
C LYS A 253 12.63 13.27 -11.00
N GLN A 254 11.83 13.12 -9.97
CA GLN A 254 11.53 11.81 -9.38
C GLN A 254 10.68 10.97 -10.33
N MET A 255 9.70 11.58 -11.02
CA MET A 255 8.93 10.88 -12.06
C MET A 255 9.80 10.46 -13.24
N GLU A 256 10.76 11.27 -13.68
CA GLU A 256 11.75 10.92 -14.70
C GLU A 256 12.62 9.72 -14.24
N MET A 257 13.07 9.74 -12.98
CA MET A 257 13.83 8.65 -12.39
C MET A 257 13.00 7.34 -12.37
N ILE A 258 11.73 7.39 -11.97
CA ILE A 258 10.82 6.23 -11.98
C ILE A 258 10.70 5.68 -13.41
N GLY A 259 10.55 6.53 -14.42
CA GLY A 259 10.55 6.13 -15.83
C GLY A 259 11.83 5.39 -16.22
N THR A 260 12.99 5.90 -15.81
CA THR A 260 14.30 5.27 -16.05
C THR A 260 14.45 3.90 -15.35
N LEU A 261 13.87 3.75 -14.17
CA LEU A 261 13.86 2.50 -13.39
C LEU A 261 12.85 1.46 -13.91
N SER A 262 12.11 1.78 -14.96
CA SER A 262 11.04 0.94 -15.52
C SER A 262 11.27 0.59 -16.99
N PRO A 263 12.45 0.09 -17.40
CA PRO A 263 12.82 -0.10 -18.81
C PRO A 263 11.93 -1.13 -19.53
N ASP A 264 11.39 -2.10 -18.80
CA ASP A 264 10.52 -3.16 -19.34
C ASP A 264 9.03 -2.82 -19.26
N GLY A 265 8.69 -1.54 -18.99
CA GLY A 265 7.30 -1.05 -18.91
C GLY A 265 6.62 -1.32 -17.57
N TYR A 266 7.35 -1.76 -16.56
CA TYR A 266 6.86 -1.86 -15.17
C TYR A 266 7.93 -1.44 -14.17
N LEU A 267 7.50 -0.87 -13.06
CA LEU A 267 8.35 -0.59 -11.90
C LEU A 267 8.40 -1.81 -11.00
N ASP A 268 9.61 -2.26 -10.67
CA ASP A 268 9.81 -3.32 -9.69
C ASP A 268 9.30 -2.86 -8.31
N GLY A 269 8.45 -3.67 -7.68
CA GLY A 269 7.83 -3.35 -6.39
C GLY A 269 8.82 -3.09 -5.26
N ARG A 270 10.07 -3.57 -5.37
CA ARG A 270 11.12 -3.30 -4.39
C ARG A 270 11.46 -1.82 -4.24
N TYR A 271 11.39 -1.04 -5.33
CA TYR A 271 11.58 0.41 -5.25
C TYR A 271 10.47 1.10 -4.45
N LEU A 272 9.22 0.65 -4.66
CA LEU A 272 8.10 1.20 -3.91
C LEU A 272 8.14 0.80 -2.44
N ALA A 273 8.48 -0.45 -2.14
CA ALA A 273 8.68 -0.91 -0.76
C ALA A 273 9.81 -0.14 -0.06
N ALA A 274 10.92 0.15 -0.75
CA ALA A 274 11.99 0.99 -0.21
C ALA A 274 11.48 2.41 0.12
N THR A 275 10.64 2.99 -0.75
CA THR A 275 10.01 4.29 -0.50
C THR A 275 9.13 4.24 0.75
N PHE A 276 8.23 3.27 0.86
CA PHE A 276 7.38 3.11 2.04
C PHE A 276 8.17 2.86 3.33
N ASN A 277 9.22 2.04 3.27
CA ASN A 277 10.08 1.80 4.42
C ASN A 277 10.81 3.07 4.85
N SER A 278 11.19 3.95 3.93
CA SER A 278 11.86 5.21 4.24
C SER A 278 10.94 6.23 4.95
N LEU A 279 9.62 6.16 4.72
CA LEU A 279 8.64 6.99 5.43
C LEU A 279 8.61 6.67 6.95
N ARG A 280 9.00 5.46 7.33
CA ARG A 280 9.07 4.97 8.71
C ARG A 280 10.43 4.34 8.97
N GLY A 281 11.51 5.03 8.56
CA GLY A 281 12.87 4.51 8.58
C GLY A 281 13.31 3.96 9.93
N LYS A 282 12.98 4.63 11.02
CA LYS A 282 13.28 4.16 12.38
C LYS A 282 12.67 2.79 12.66
N ASP A 283 11.40 2.59 12.31
CA ASP A 283 10.64 1.38 12.66
C ASP A 283 10.88 0.24 11.65
N LEU A 284 11.00 0.56 10.36
CA LEU A 284 11.02 -0.42 9.27
C LEU A 284 12.42 -0.69 8.70
N ILE A 285 13.43 0.12 9.04
CA ILE A 285 14.82 -0.05 8.62
C ILE A 285 15.72 -0.21 9.83
N TRP A 286 15.88 0.85 10.62
CA TRP A 286 16.92 0.92 11.64
C TRP A 286 16.65 -0.02 12.81
N ASN A 287 15.40 -0.26 13.19
CA ASN A 287 15.04 -1.26 14.19
C ASN A 287 15.52 -2.67 13.80
N TYR A 288 15.38 -3.05 12.52
CA TYR A 288 15.85 -4.33 12.02
C TYR A 288 17.38 -4.38 11.88
N VAL A 289 18.01 -3.27 11.49
CA VAL A 289 19.48 -3.18 11.48
C VAL A 289 20.04 -3.45 12.88
N VAL A 290 19.47 -2.84 13.90
CA VAL A 290 19.95 -3.03 15.27
C VAL A 290 19.66 -4.44 15.79
N ASN A 291 18.41 -4.89 15.73
CA ASN A 291 18.03 -6.15 16.37
C ASN A 291 18.52 -7.38 15.60
N ASN A 292 18.35 -7.40 14.29
CA ASN A 292 18.66 -8.59 13.51
C ASN A 292 20.10 -8.63 13.00
N TYR A 293 20.66 -7.48 12.55
CA TYR A 293 22.02 -7.48 12.01
C TYR A 293 23.09 -7.22 13.08
N LEU A 294 22.86 -6.33 14.04
CA LEU A 294 23.86 -6.02 15.07
C LEU A 294 23.74 -6.91 16.31
N LEU A 295 22.52 -7.17 16.79
CA LEU A 295 22.28 -8.04 17.94
C LEU A 295 22.19 -9.53 17.58
N GLY A 296 21.98 -9.87 16.30
CA GLY A 296 21.88 -11.23 15.83
C GLY A 296 20.58 -11.95 16.24
N GLU A 297 19.53 -11.19 16.50
CA GLU A 297 18.22 -11.77 16.84
C GLU A 297 17.51 -12.31 15.59
N ASP A 298 16.73 -13.37 15.77
CA ASP A 298 15.91 -13.91 14.70
C ASP A 298 14.75 -12.97 14.37
N TYR A 299 14.24 -13.06 13.11
CA TYR A 299 13.09 -12.29 12.69
C TYR A 299 11.82 -12.77 13.37
N PRO A 300 10.98 -11.87 13.92
CA PRO A 300 9.69 -12.25 14.44
C PRO A 300 8.76 -12.71 13.31
N ALA A 301 7.98 -13.76 13.55
CA ALA A 301 6.92 -14.16 12.64
C ALA A 301 5.73 -13.19 12.79
N PHE A 302 5.72 -12.11 12.00
CA PHE A 302 4.68 -11.09 12.02
C PHE A 302 3.97 -11.01 10.66
N ASP A 303 2.71 -11.42 10.62
CA ASP A 303 1.89 -11.57 9.43
C ASP A 303 1.75 -10.27 8.60
N LEU A 304 1.52 -9.13 9.25
CA LEU A 304 1.38 -7.85 8.57
C LEU A 304 2.70 -7.39 7.92
N LEU A 305 3.85 -7.63 8.57
CA LEU A 305 5.15 -7.33 7.96
C LEU A 305 5.46 -8.26 6.79
N HIS A 306 5.05 -9.54 6.88
CA HIS A 306 5.16 -10.44 5.74
C HIS A 306 4.38 -9.92 4.54
N TRP A 307 3.11 -9.53 4.74
CA TRP A 307 2.31 -8.90 3.70
C TRP A 307 2.95 -7.61 3.15
N ASN A 308 3.46 -6.76 4.01
CA ASN A 308 4.12 -5.52 3.60
C ASN A 308 5.37 -5.76 2.74
N GLY A 309 6.08 -6.87 2.98
CA GLY A 309 7.23 -7.30 2.19
C GLY A 309 6.87 -8.05 0.91
N ASP A 310 5.65 -8.56 0.77
CA ASP A 310 5.17 -9.25 -0.43
C ASP A 310 4.60 -8.25 -1.45
N VAL A 311 5.51 -7.46 -2.00
CA VAL A 311 5.20 -6.36 -2.93
C VAL A 311 4.83 -6.86 -4.32
N THR A 312 4.15 -6.01 -5.08
CA THR A 312 3.82 -6.22 -6.49
C THR A 312 4.57 -5.22 -7.36
N ASN A 313 4.86 -5.60 -8.59
CA ASN A 313 5.29 -4.67 -9.61
C ASN A 313 4.10 -3.86 -10.13
N LEU A 314 4.36 -2.64 -10.59
CA LEU A 314 3.34 -1.72 -11.09
C LEU A 314 3.57 -1.41 -12.59
N PRO A 315 2.50 -1.37 -13.42
CA PRO A 315 2.64 -0.88 -14.79
C PRO A 315 3.16 0.56 -14.77
N SER A 316 4.24 0.82 -15.50
CA SER A 316 4.94 2.11 -15.44
C SER A 316 4.05 3.27 -15.89
N ARG A 317 3.29 3.09 -16.99
CA ARG A 317 2.39 4.14 -17.50
C ARG A 317 1.31 4.49 -16.48
N TRP A 318 0.63 3.49 -15.94
CA TRP A 318 -0.35 3.68 -14.88
C TRP A 318 0.26 4.43 -13.69
N HIS A 319 1.44 4.01 -13.23
CA HIS A 319 2.07 4.59 -12.04
C HIS A 319 2.44 6.06 -12.25
N LEU A 320 3.04 6.41 -13.40
CA LEU A 320 3.39 7.79 -13.72
C LEU A 320 2.16 8.68 -13.87
N ASP A 321 1.09 8.19 -14.51
CA ASP A 321 -0.17 8.92 -14.63
C ASP A 321 -0.82 9.13 -13.24
N TYR A 322 -0.80 8.10 -12.38
CA TYR A 322 -1.30 8.19 -11.01
C TYR A 322 -0.57 9.27 -10.19
N LEU A 323 0.76 9.30 -10.25
CA LEU A 323 1.55 10.30 -9.54
C LEU A 323 1.34 11.70 -10.11
N ARG A 324 1.31 11.84 -11.43
CA ARG A 324 1.11 13.14 -12.09
C ARG A 324 -0.30 13.68 -11.88
N ASP A 325 -1.30 12.93 -12.29
CA ASP A 325 -2.67 13.43 -12.40
C ASP A 325 -3.37 13.52 -11.04
N LEU A 326 -3.06 12.63 -10.09
CA LEU A 326 -3.69 12.63 -8.78
C LEU A 326 -2.85 13.34 -7.73
N TYR A 327 -1.61 12.90 -7.50
CA TYR A 327 -0.79 13.50 -6.44
C TYR A 327 -0.30 14.90 -6.77
N ARG A 328 0.30 15.10 -7.96
CA ARG A 328 0.87 16.40 -8.32
C ARG A 328 -0.20 17.43 -8.69
N ASP A 329 -1.12 17.05 -9.59
CA ASP A 329 -2.07 17.97 -10.22
C ASP A 329 -3.48 17.92 -9.60
N ASN A 330 -3.74 16.96 -8.71
CA ASN A 330 -5.01 16.76 -7.99
C ASN A 330 -6.25 16.86 -8.91
N ARG A 331 -6.19 16.21 -10.08
CA ARG A 331 -7.20 16.36 -11.14
C ARG A 331 -8.48 15.59 -10.88
N LEU A 332 -8.45 14.54 -10.02
CA LEU A 332 -9.62 13.67 -9.81
C LEU A 332 -10.80 14.41 -9.18
N VAL A 333 -10.53 15.40 -8.32
CA VAL A 333 -11.55 16.25 -7.68
C VAL A 333 -12.09 17.36 -8.58
N GLN A 334 -11.48 17.55 -9.74
CA GLN A 334 -11.90 18.56 -10.72
C GLN A 334 -12.90 17.90 -11.68
N PRO A 335 -14.18 18.29 -11.70
CA PRO A 335 -15.18 17.69 -12.58
C PRO A 335 -14.73 17.68 -14.04
N ASP A 336 -14.88 16.52 -14.69
CA ASP A 336 -14.57 16.31 -16.10
C ASP A 336 -13.10 16.48 -16.51
N SER A 337 -12.19 16.72 -15.54
CA SER A 337 -10.75 16.85 -15.81
C SER A 337 -10.08 15.54 -16.22
N LEU A 338 -10.60 14.42 -15.73
CA LEU A 338 -10.18 13.06 -16.10
C LEU A 338 -11.35 12.31 -16.74
N SER A 339 -11.01 11.32 -17.53
CA SER A 339 -11.98 10.38 -18.10
C SER A 339 -11.44 8.96 -18.04
N ALA A 340 -12.32 7.98 -18.01
CA ALA A 340 -11.96 6.59 -18.20
C ALA A 340 -13.06 5.88 -18.99
N ASP A 341 -12.67 4.91 -19.82
CA ASP A 341 -13.57 4.15 -20.69
C ASP A 341 -14.51 5.08 -21.50
N GLY A 342 -13.94 6.17 -22.02
CA GLY A 342 -14.64 7.17 -22.82
C GLY A 342 -15.63 8.06 -22.07
N THR A 343 -15.72 7.94 -20.73
CA THR A 343 -16.67 8.69 -19.90
C THR A 343 -15.93 9.67 -18.99
N PRO A 344 -16.27 10.98 -19.01
CA PRO A 344 -15.72 11.95 -18.07
C PRO A 344 -16.10 11.62 -16.62
N ILE A 345 -15.17 11.88 -15.69
CA ILE A 345 -15.33 11.60 -14.26
C ILE A 345 -15.74 12.88 -13.54
N ASP A 346 -16.86 12.81 -12.83
CA ASP A 346 -17.33 13.85 -11.92
C ASP A 346 -17.80 13.17 -10.63
N LEU A 347 -16.97 13.24 -9.58
CA LEU A 347 -17.25 12.59 -8.30
C LEU A 347 -18.50 13.14 -7.61
N THR A 348 -18.92 14.37 -7.93
CA THR A 348 -20.11 14.98 -7.34
C THR A 348 -21.41 14.31 -7.82
N GLN A 349 -21.35 13.48 -8.86
CA GLN A 349 -22.49 12.69 -9.35
C GLN A 349 -22.70 11.37 -8.56
N VAL A 350 -21.79 11.02 -7.65
CA VAL A 350 -21.90 9.79 -6.88
C VAL A 350 -22.89 9.97 -5.73
N HIS A 351 -24.01 9.26 -5.80
CA HIS A 351 -25.03 9.23 -4.77
C HIS A 351 -25.18 7.84 -4.12
N THR A 352 -24.31 6.90 -4.46
CA THR A 352 -24.28 5.56 -3.87
C THR A 352 -24.07 5.67 -2.36
N PRO A 353 -24.92 5.05 -1.52
CA PRO A 353 -24.72 5.01 -0.09
C PRO A 353 -23.32 4.55 0.27
N SER A 354 -22.57 5.33 1.04
CA SER A 354 -21.15 5.08 1.27
C SER A 354 -20.80 5.05 2.75
N TYR A 355 -19.87 4.16 3.11
CA TYR A 355 -19.20 4.13 4.39
C TYR A 355 -17.70 4.39 4.16
N VAL A 356 -17.13 5.33 4.91
CA VAL A 356 -15.73 5.72 4.79
C VAL A 356 -14.99 5.46 6.10
N GLN A 357 -13.89 4.73 6.05
CA GLN A 357 -13.03 4.44 7.18
C GLN A 357 -11.64 5.02 6.93
N ALA A 358 -11.14 5.82 7.86
CA ALA A 358 -9.81 6.41 7.85
C ALA A 358 -9.01 6.01 9.09
N GLY A 359 -7.69 5.91 8.93
CA GLY A 359 -6.76 5.73 10.03
C GLY A 359 -6.40 7.07 10.66
N LYS A 360 -6.52 7.20 12.00
CA LYS A 360 -6.19 8.45 12.70
C LYS A 360 -4.74 8.89 12.51
N GLU A 361 -3.82 7.93 12.45
CA GLU A 361 -2.37 8.16 12.38
C GLU A 361 -1.79 7.66 11.06
N ASP A 362 -2.62 7.58 10.01
CA ASP A 362 -2.19 7.19 8.68
C ASP A 362 -1.37 8.33 8.05
N HIS A 363 -0.11 8.04 7.71
CA HIS A 363 0.82 9.00 7.12
C HIS A 363 0.84 8.94 5.58
N ILE A 364 0.17 7.95 4.97
CA ILE A 364 0.05 7.75 3.52
C ILE A 364 -1.28 8.33 3.02
N ALA A 365 -2.37 7.98 3.71
CA ALA A 365 -3.71 8.49 3.44
C ALA A 365 -4.29 9.14 4.71
N PRO A 366 -3.83 10.35 5.07
CA PRO A 366 -4.25 11.03 6.30
C PRO A 366 -5.77 11.13 6.39
N ALA A 367 -6.32 11.00 7.61
CA ALA A 367 -7.75 11.02 7.85
C ALA A 367 -8.44 12.26 7.25
N GLU A 368 -7.76 13.41 7.24
CA GLU A 368 -8.26 14.65 6.62
C GLU A 368 -8.43 14.53 5.10
N SER A 369 -7.49 13.85 4.42
CA SER A 369 -7.59 13.60 2.98
C SER A 369 -8.67 12.56 2.66
N VAL A 370 -8.73 11.47 3.45
CA VAL A 370 -9.75 10.41 3.27
C VAL A 370 -11.16 10.95 3.53
N TRP A 371 -11.33 11.84 4.51
CA TRP A 371 -12.61 12.45 4.81
C TRP A 371 -13.22 13.24 3.65
N ARG A 372 -12.40 13.79 2.77
CA ARG A 372 -12.85 14.58 1.61
C ARG A 372 -13.58 13.75 0.53
N ILE A 373 -13.66 12.43 0.68
CA ILE A 373 -14.48 11.57 -0.17
C ILE A 373 -15.99 11.69 0.15
N THR A 374 -16.32 12.22 1.33
CA THR A 374 -17.70 12.48 1.75
C THR A 374 -18.16 13.87 1.30
#